data_7c9baba88d5f19d6bfd2e7fe7f51cb9b
#
_entry.id   7c9baba88d5f19d6bfd2e7fe7f51cb9b
#
_cell.length_a   1.000
_cell.length_b   1.000
_cell.length_c   1.000
_cell.angle_alpha   90.00
_cell.angle_beta   90.00
_cell.angle_gamma   90.00
#
_symmetry.space_group_name_H-M   'P 1'
#
loop_
_entity.id
_entity.type
_entity.pdbx_description
1 polymer ?
#
loop_
_entity_poly.entity_id
_entity_poly.type
_entity_poly.pdbx_seq_one_letter_code
_entity_poly.pdbx_strand_id
1 'polypeptide(L)'
;MIIAATVDGQLKDVRPEEPRVLIVGAGIAGIALAQLLRGRGMHPVLIDRSADSGRMIGDNRAGYMLALMPMVDPIIDELDCREAYLEASVGIDRYIAHAHTGRVLRQDHLGDLLADYGDYRGISRAALLDVLTDGDCPIAFGTTVTRLSGGSGTVTLAGGGEREQIHGRQNQNFGRDRETEFEFDAVVIADGMNSHTRRLVTDKPAAAATSKTSPVSTVDTTWGGWVCWAEADDDQSAVDEIWGDGFFLGMYPVEGAVGVFLGCPDTRQPLGPRRFAGEVRSRLTELTPRIDACLTAVAEAESPFFWPLRDSRARRWSHGRTVLLGDAAAGFLPTAGIGAGMAMESAGVLADELSALGDRPSTASSADSSAASGTVTALERFEARQRPRVEAAHDNSRSLARLMFGRSRLFAFARDQAFRVISIRSALKPILQLLESPPERM
;
A
#
# COMPACT_ATOMS: atom_id res chain seq x y z
N MET A 1 -15.88 4.98 10.95
CA MET A 1 -16.78 4.40 9.91
C MET A 1 -16.69 5.20 8.63
N ILE A 2 -16.67 4.54 7.45
CA ILE A 2 -16.66 5.23 6.15
C ILE A 2 -18.02 5.89 5.90
N ILE A 3 -18.00 7.19 5.60
CA ILE A 3 -19.20 8.00 5.32
C ILE A 3 -19.12 8.50 3.87
N ALA A 4 -20.16 8.21 3.07
CA ALA A 4 -20.25 8.79 1.73
C ALA A 4 -20.53 10.31 1.85
N ALA A 5 -19.68 11.13 1.24
CA ALA A 5 -19.76 12.58 1.29
C ALA A 5 -19.57 13.19 -0.10
N THR A 6 -19.87 14.47 -0.26
CA THR A 6 -19.53 15.24 -1.45
C THR A 6 -18.30 16.10 -1.18
N VAL A 7 -17.61 16.55 -2.23
CA VAL A 7 -16.48 17.49 -2.10
C VAL A 7 -16.94 18.78 -1.44
N ASP A 8 -18.07 19.36 -1.89
CA ASP A 8 -18.63 20.59 -1.30
C ASP A 8 -19.06 20.41 0.17
N GLY A 9 -19.53 19.19 0.53
CA GLY A 9 -19.87 18.85 1.91
C GLY A 9 -18.64 18.89 2.81
N GLN A 10 -17.57 18.22 2.42
CA GLN A 10 -16.30 18.18 3.16
C GLN A 10 -15.65 19.58 3.25
N LEU A 11 -15.75 20.40 2.17
CA LEU A 11 -15.19 21.76 2.17
C LEU A 11 -15.89 22.71 3.15
N LYS A 12 -17.14 22.45 3.55
CA LYS A 12 -17.84 23.25 4.56
C LYS A 12 -17.28 23.05 5.97
N ASP A 13 -16.65 21.91 6.21
CA ASP A 13 -16.04 21.59 7.50
C ASP A 13 -14.65 22.23 7.66
N VAL A 14 -14.02 22.65 6.54
CA VAL A 14 -12.70 23.31 6.56
C VAL A 14 -12.84 24.71 7.16
N ARG A 15 -12.12 24.98 8.25
CA ARG A 15 -12.11 26.29 8.90
C ARG A 15 -11.30 27.31 8.07
N PRO A 16 -11.61 28.61 8.16
CA PRO A 16 -10.94 29.64 7.36
C PRO A 16 -9.41 29.72 7.54
N GLU A 17 -8.93 29.36 8.73
CA GLU A 17 -7.50 29.33 9.09
C GLU A 17 -6.77 28.06 8.67
N GLU A 18 -7.51 27.00 8.30
CA GLU A 18 -6.93 25.73 7.90
C GLU A 18 -6.51 25.75 6.43
N PRO A 19 -5.37 25.12 6.07
CA PRO A 19 -5.06 24.86 4.68
C PRO A 19 -6.06 23.85 4.08
N ARG A 20 -6.59 24.16 2.90
CA ARG A 20 -7.43 23.26 2.13
C ARG A 20 -6.57 22.14 1.53
N VAL A 21 -6.69 20.95 2.08
CA VAL A 21 -5.93 19.77 1.63
C VAL A 21 -6.84 18.82 0.87
N LEU A 22 -6.50 18.50 -0.39
CA LEU A 22 -7.14 17.44 -1.16
C LEU A 22 -6.29 16.18 -1.11
N ILE A 23 -6.89 15.06 -0.74
CA ILE A 23 -6.28 13.72 -0.78
C ILE A 23 -7.00 12.91 -1.87
N VAL A 24 -6.24 12.44 -2.86
CA VAL A 24 -6.73 11.69 -4.02
C VAL A 24 -6.41 10.22 -3.84
N GLY A 25 -7.42 9.39 -3.56
CA GLY A 25 -7.32 7.95 -3.33
C GLY A 25 -7.50 7.57 -1.86
N ALA A 26 -8.55 6.79 -1.59
CA ALA A 26 -8.89 6.25 -0.28
C ALA A 26 -8.29 4.84 -0.06
N GLY A 27 -7.02 4.65 -0.40
CA GLY A 27 -6.22 3.50 -0.02
C GLY A 27 -5.61 3.68 1.37
N ILE A 28 -4.77 2.73 1.81
CA ILE A 28 -4.11 2.75 3.13
C ILE A 28 -3.43 4.09 3.41
N ALA A 29 -2.61 4.60 2.47
CA ALA A 29 -1.90 5.86 2.64
C ALA A 29 -2.83 7.07 2.75
N GLY A 30 -3.87 7.13 1.89
CA GLY A 30 -4.79 8.27 1.85
C GLY A 30 -5.71 8.32 3.06
N ILE A 31 -6.24 7.18 3.50
CA ILE A 31 -7.05 7.08 4.71
C ILE A 31 -6.21 7.39 5.94
N ALA A 32 -5.01 6.77 6.08
CA ALA A 32 -4.13 7.05 7.21
C ALA A 32 -3.81 8.56 7.32
N LEU A 33 -3.46 9.22 6.21
CA LEU A 33 -3.22 10.66 6.20
C LEU A 33 -4.47 11.45 6.57
N ALA A 34 -5.63 11.11 5.99
CA ALA A 34 -6.87 11.82 6.26
C ALA A 34 -7.26 11.74 7.75
N GLN A 35 -7.13 10.56 8.37
CA GLN A 35 -7.46 10.35 9.77
C GLN A 35 -6.43 11.01 10.70
N LEU A 36 -5.14 10.96 10.39
CA LEU A 36 -4.11 11.67 11.15
C LEU A 36 -4.36 13.19 11.15
N LEU A 37 -4.68 13.77 9.99
CA LEU A 37 -5.01 15.20 9.91
C LEU A 37 -6.28 15.54 10.70
N ARG A 38 -7.31 14.68 10.66
CA ARG A 38 -8.54 14.87 11.46
C ARG A 38 -8.26 14.76 12.95
N GLY A 39 -7.48 13.79 13.39
CA GLY A 39 -7.04 13.66 14.78
C GLY A 39 -6.31 14.92 15.30
N ARG A 40 -5.71 15.69 14.39
CA ARG A 40 -5.05 16.97 14.67
C ARG A 40 -5.96 18.19 14.45
N GLY A 41 -7.26 17.97 14.26
CA GLY A 41 -8.26 19.02 14.10
C GLY A 41 -8.28 19.70 12.74
N MET A 42 -7.71 19.09 11.70
CA MET A 42 -7.79 19.53 10.31
C MET A 42 -8.90 18.78 9.57
N HIS A 43 -9.45 19.37 8.50
CA HIS A 43 -10.56 18.79 7.74
C HIS A 43 -10.18 18.58 6.26
N PRO A 44 -9.34 17.56 5.94
CA PRO A 44 -8.97 17.30 4.55
C PRO A 44 -10.17 16.78 3.75
N VAL A 45 -10.19 17.11 2.45
CA VAL A 45 -11.12 16.54 1.48
C VAL A 45 -10.52 15.25 0.93
N LEU A 46 -11.20 14.12 1.12
CA LEU A 46 -10.79 12.82 0.61
C LEU A 46 -11.72 12.38 -0.52
N ILE A 47 -11.14 12.04 -1.67
CA ILE A 47 -11.87 11.55 -2.83
C ILE A 47 -11.39 10.16 -3.25
N ASP A 48 -12.28 9.33 -3.81
CA ASP A 48 -11.91 8.06 -4.44
C ASP A 48 -12.74 7.81 -5.71
N ARG A 49 -12.10 7.19 -6.70
CA ARG A 49 -12.74 6.83 -7.97
C ARG A 49 -13.72 5.65 -7.85
N SER A 50 -13.61 4.84 -6.80
CA SER A 50 -14.53 3.74 -6.53
C SER A 50 -15.95 4.26 -6.38
N ALA A 51 -16.93 3.50 -6.87
CA ALA A 51 -18.32 3.97 -6.87
C ALA A 51 -18.93 4.04 -5.45
N ASP A 52 -18.40 3.26 -4.53
CA ASP A 52 -18.87 3.15 -3.14
C ASP A 52 -17.81 2.44 -2.28
N SER A 53 -18.05 2.39 -0.97
CA SER A 53 -17.18 1.71 0.00
C SER A 53 -17.07 0.21 -0.25
N GLY A 54 -18.13 -0.47 -0.67
CA GLY A 54 -18.12 -1.90 -0.96
C GLY A 54 -17.16 -2.24 -2.11
N ARG A 55 -17.06 -1.40 -3.14
CA ARG A 55 -16.09 -1.59 -4.23
C ARG A 55 -14.68 -1.17 -3.84
N MET A 56 -14.53 -0.28 -2.89
CA MET A 56 -13.22 0.17 -2.38
C MET A 56 -12.58 -0.88 -1.47
N ILE A 57 -13.34 -1.39 -0.51
CA ILE A 57 -12.89 -2.40 0.45
C ILE A 57 -12.89 -3.78 -0.21
N GLY A 58 -13.89 -4.08 -1.05
CA GLY A 58 -14.19 -5.40 -1.58
C GLY A 58 -14.98 -6.23 -0.56
N ASP A 59 -15.34 -7.47 -0.93
CA ASP A 59 -15.77 -8.46 0.07
C ASP A 59 -14.62 -8.71 1.05
N ASN A 60 -14.90 -9.08 2.30
CA ASN A 60 -13.88 -9.41 3.32
C ASN A 60 -12.81 -10.43 2.85
N ARG A 61 -13.11 -11.14 1.75
CA ARG A 61 -12.19 -12.04 1.05
C ARG A 61 -11.68 -11.49 -0.28
N ALA A 62 -12.14 -10.31 -0.72
CA ALA A 62 -11.61 -9.63 -1.89
C ALA A 62 -10.45 -8.74 -1.46
N GLY A 63 -9.28 -9.04 -1.91
CA GLY A 63 -8.07 -8.32 -1.54
C GLY A 63 -6.92 -9.28 -1.28
N TYR A 64 -5.91 -8.77 -0.64
CA TYR A 64 -4.72 -9.53 -0.30
C TYR A 64 -4.41 -9.40 1.19
N MET A 65 -3.65 -10.38 1.68
CA MET A 65 -3.11 -10.36 3.03
C MET A 65 -1.93 -9.37 3.11
N LEU A 66 -1.77 -8.83 4.28
CA LEU A 66 -0.66 -7.98 4.68
C LEU A 66 0.03 -8.62 5.88
N ALA A 67 1.35 -8.57 5.87
CA ALA A 67 2.16 -8.89 7.02
C ALA A 67 2.85 -7.58 7.44
N LEU A 68 2.38 -6.99 8.54
CA LEU A 68 2.77 -5.65 8.98
C LEU A 68 3.86 -5.73 10.04
N MET A 69 5.00 -5.12 9.73
CA MET A 69 6.09 -4.92 10.68
C MET A 69 5.76 -3.82 11.70
N PRO A 70 6.44 -3.77 12.86
CA PRO A 70 6.16 -2.80 13.94
C PRO A 70 6.22 -1.32 13.54
N MET A 71 6.76 -1.00 12.39
CA MET A 71 6.80 0.38 11.88
C MET A 71 5.43 1.05 11.75
N VAL A 72 4.34 0.28 11.77
CA VAL A 72 2.96 0.81 11.73
C VAL A 72 2.47 1.26 13.10
N ASP A 73 3.05 0.74 14.18
CA ASP A 73 2.58 0.93 15.54
C ASP A 73 2.43 2.40 15.96
N PRO A 74 3.39 3.31 15.63
CA PRO A 74 3.23 4.72 15.96
C PRO A 74 2.01 5.38 15.30
N ILE A 75 1.61 4.91 14.13
CA ILE A 75 0.43 5.43 13.41
C ILE A 75 -0.84 4.85 14.00
N ILE A 76 -0.84 3.56 14.33
CA ILE A 76 -1.96 2.87 14.99
C ILE A 76 -2.24 3.51 16.37
N ASP A 77 -1.19 3.84 17.12
CA ASP A 77 -1.32 4.51 18.43
C ASP A 77 -1.82 5.94 18.29
N GLU A 78 -1.30 6.72 17.34
CA GLU A 78 -1.74 8.10 17.12
C GLU A 78 -3.20 8.17 16.67
N LEU A 79 -3.68 7.16 15.95
CA LEU A 79 -5.07 7.03 15.51
C LEU A 79 -5.99 6.46 16.60
N ASP A 80 -5.46 6.09 17.77
CA ASP A 80 -6.21 5.46 18.88
C ASP A 80 -6.99 4.21 18.46
N CYS A 81 -6.45 3.44 17.49
CA CYS A 81 -7.09 2.25 16.93
C CYS A 81 -6.35 0.93 17.26
N ARG A 82 -5.48 0.93 18.28
CA ARG A 82 -4.68 -0.24 18.66
C ARG A 82 -5.54 -1.44 19.04
N GLU A 83 -6.58 -1.25 19.83
CA GLU A 83 -7.46 -2.35 20.25
C GLU A 83 -8.12 -3.01 19.03
N ALA A 84 -8.75 -2.23 18.17
CA ALA A 84 -9.35 -2.71 16.92
C ALA A 84 -8.30 -3.39 16.00
N TYR A 85 -7.08 -2.86 15.95
CA TYR A 85 -5.99 -3.46 15.19
C TYR A 85 -5.57 -4.83 15.72
N LEU A 86 -5.47 -4.98 17.04
CA LEU A 86 -5.12 -6.24 17.68
C LEU A 86 -6.21 -7.29 17.50
N GLU A 87 -7.50 -6.90 17.58
CA GLU A 87 -8.64 -7.78 17.35
C GLU A 87 -8.75 -8.24 15.89
N ALA A 88 -8.45 -7.35 14.93
CA ALA A 88 -8.58 -7.63 13.50
C ALA A 88 -7.36 -8.31 12.87
N SER A 89 -6.32 -8.60 13.65
CA SER A 89 -5.05 -9.13 13.16
C SER A 89 -4.51 -10.25 14.04
N VAL A 90 -3.65 -11.09 13.47
CA VAL A 90 -2.97 -12.20 14.19
C VAL A 90 -1.50 -11.88 14.39
N GLY A 91 -0.97 -12.16 15.59
CA GLY A 91 0.46 -12.07 15.86
C GLY A 91 1.24 -13.15 15.10
N ILE A 92 2.31 -12.76 14.42
CA ILE A 92 3.21 -13.66 13.71
C ILE A 92 4.48 -13.81 14.56
N ASP A 93 4.64 -14.97 15.18
CA ASP A 93 5.79 -15.29 16.02
C ASP A 93 6.89 -16.06 15.27
N ARG A 94 6.50 -16.82 14.24
CA ARG A 94 7.40 -17.74 13.56
C ARG A 94 7.45 -17.50 12.05
N TYR A 95 8.64 -17.71 11.50
CA TYR A 95 8.87 -17.80 10.06
C TYR A 95 9.42 -19.18 9.72
N ILE A 96 8.73 -19.90 8.84
CA ILE A 96 9.10 -21.25 8.41
C ILE A 96 9.51 -21.21 6.95
N ALA A 97 10.80 -21.37 6.70
CA ALA A 97 11.34 -21.47 5.36
C ALA A 97 11.38 -22.92 4.90
N HIS A 98 10.80 -23.19 3.74
CA HIS A 98 10.83 -24.51 3.12
C HIS A 98 11.77 -24.55 1.91
N ALA A 99 12.38 -25.70 1.69
CA ALA A 99 13.10 -26.01 0.45
C ALA A 99 12.17 -25.98 -0.75
N HIS A 100 12.74 -25.86 -1.95
CA HIS A 100 11.99 -25.98 -3.21
C HIS A 100 11.26 -27.34 -3.36
N THR A 101 11.51 -28.30 -2.48
CA THR A 101 10.85 -29.63 -2.40
C THR A 101 9.75 -29.72 -1.35
N GLY A 102 9.46 -28.65 -0.61
CA GLY A 102 8.49 -28.61 0.47
C GLY A 102 9.06 -28.94 1.86
N ARG A 103 10.29 -29.52 1.93
CA ARG A 103 10.89 -29.86 3.22
C ARG A 103 11.25 -28.61 4.02
N VAL A 104 10.92 -28.61 5.31
CA VAL A 104 11.34 -27.53 6.22
C VAL A 104 12.87 -27.41 6.24
N LEU A 105 13.39 -26.24 5.93
CA LEU A 105 14.81 -25.91 6.01
C LEU A 105 15.17 -25.37 7.38
N ARG A 106 14.33 -24.48 7.89
CA ARG A 106 14.49 -23.81 9.19
C ARG A 106 13.18 -23.21 9.67
N GLN A 107 13.11 -23.03 10.95
CA GLN A 107 12.08 -22.26 11.65
C GLN A 107 12.78 -21.22 12.52
N ASP A 108 12.34 -19.98 12.43
CA ASP A 108 12.89 -18.85 13.20
C ASP A 108 11.79 -18.23 14.06
N HIS A 109 12.14 -17.82 15.28
CA HIS A 109 11.28 -17.05 16.17
C HIS A 109 11.45 -15.56 15.86
N LEU A 110 10.43 -14.98 15.22
CA LEU A 110 10.41 -13.56 14.88
C LEU A 110 10.05 -12.69 16.09
N GLY A 111 9.20 -13.19 16.99
CA GLY A 111 8.82 -12.50 18.22
C GLY A 111 10.03 -12.09 19.03
N ASP A 112 10.97 -13.02 19.28
CA ASP A 112 12.21 -12.73 19.99
C ASP A 112 13.10 -11.68 19.29
N LEU A 113 13.08 -11.71 17.93
CA LEU A 113 13.90 -10.80 17.14
C LEU A 113 13.34 -9.38 17.10
N LEU A 114 12.02 -9.24 17.19
CA LEU A 114 11.30 -7.98 17.08
C LEU A 114 10.82 -7.44 18.43
N ALA A 115 11.05 -8.15 19.55
CA ALA A 115 10.55 -7.82 20.88
C ALA A 115 10.83 -6.37 21.31
N ASP A 116 11.97 -5.80 20.89
CA ASP A 116 12.35 -4.42 21.21
C ASP A 116 11.62 -3.37 20.34
N TYR A 117 10.93 -3.78 19.28
CA TYR A 117 10.32 -2.89 18.30
C TYR A 117 8.78 -2.96 18.29
N GLY A 118 8.18 -4.08 18.69
CA GLY A 118 6.75 -4.34 18.68
C GLY A 118 6.40 -5.64 17.95
N ASP A 119 5.13 -5.77 17.54
CA ASP A 119 4.58 -7.01 16.99
C ASP A 119 4.62 -7.06 15.46
N TYR A 120 4.96 -8.24 14.92
CA TYR A 120 4.73 -8.55 13.51
C TYR A 120 3.36 -9.19 13.38
N ARG A 121 2.47 -8.62 12.56
CA ARG A 121 1.06 -9.05 12.53
C ARG A 121 0.54 -9.27 11.13
N GLY A 122 -0.27 -10.33 10.97
CA GLY A 122 -0.99 -10.63 9.75
C GLY A 122 -2.41 -10.06 9.77
N ILE A 123 -2.80 -9.36 8.71
CA ILE A 123 -4.13 -8.74 8.59
C ILE A 123 -4.57 -8.74 7.13
N SER A 124 -5.88 -8.86 6.87
CA SER A 124 -6.38 -8.62 5.53
C SER A 124 -6.37 -7.11 5.20
N ARG A 125 -6.21 -6.77 3.92
CA ARG A 125 -6.29 -5.36 3.50
C ARG A 125 -7.63 -4.72 3.87
N ALA A 126 -8.72 -5.46 3.75
CA ALA A 126 -10.06 -4.99 4.12
C ALA A 126 -10.14 -4.64 5.61
N ALA A 127 -9.71 -5.57 6.47
CA ALA A 127 -9.71 -5.36 7.93
C ALA A 127 -8.80 -4.18 8.32
N LEU A 128 -7.64 -3.99 7.68
CA LEU A 128 -6.81 -2.82 7.95
C LEU A 128 -7.52 -1.50 7.58
N LEU A 129 -8.24 -1.47 6.46
CA LEU A 129 -9.02 -0.28 6.09
C LEU A 129 -10.14 0.00 7.09
N ASP A 130 -10.81 -1.05 7.58
CA ASP A 130 -11.86 -0.92 8.62
C ASP A 130 -11.25 -0.38 9.92
N VAL A 131 -10.10 -0.88 10.37
CA VAL A 131 -9.36 -0.36 11.53
C VAL A 131 -9.01 1.12 11.35
N LEU A 132 -8.42 1.48 10.21
CA LEU A 132 -8.03 2.88 9.95
C LEU A 132 -9.24 3.83 9.82
N THR A 133 -10.45 3.30 9.65
CA THR A 133 -11.69 4.07 9.55
C THR A 133 -12.61 3.84 10.74
N ASP A 134 -12.09 3.46 11.90
CA ASP A 134 -12.87 3.26 13.11
C ASP A 134 -13.55 4.57 13.58
N GLY A 135 -12.94 5.72 13.36
CA GLY A 135 -13.59 7.04 13.42
C GLY A 135 -14.32 7.39 12.11
N ASP A 136 -15.06 8.51 12.13
CA ASP A 136 -15.74 9.04 10.95
C ASP A 136 -14.74 9.38 9.83
N CYS A 137 -14.92 8.77 8.67
CA CYS A 137 -14.07 8.97 7.49
C CYS A 137 -14.93 9.35 6.27
N PRO A 138 -15.24 10.66 6.06
CA PRO A 138 -15.97 11.12 4.89
C PRO A 138 -15.12 10.97 3.63
N ILE A 139 -15.72 10.35 2.59
CA ILE A 139 -15.10 10.10 1.29
C ILE A 139 -16.06 10.50 0.18
N ALA A 140 -15.60 11.30 -0.79
CA ALA A 140 -16.36 11.57 -2.00
C ALA A 140 -16.06 10.48 -3.04
N PHE A 141 -16.92 9.47 -3.11
CA PHE A 141 -16.84 8.36 -4.05
C PHE A 141 -17.20 8.76 -5.47
N GLY A 142 -16.77 7.94 -6.43
CA GLY A 142 -17.02 8.17 -7.87
C GLY A 142 -16.35 9.44 -8.39
N THR A 143 -15.40 10.01 -7.66
CA THR A 143 -14.76 11.30 -7.96
C THR A 143 -13.31 11.09 -8.39
N THR A 144 -12.91 11.75 -9.49
CA THR A 144 -11.55 11.64 -10.03
C THR A 144 -11.02 13.01 -10.47
N VAL A 145 -9.70 13.16 -10.46
CA VAL A 145 -9.02 14.36 -10.98
C VAL A 145 -8.85 14.22 -12.50
N THR A 146 -9.36 15.20 -13.25
CA THR A 146 -9.20 15.27 -14.71
C THR A 146 -8.15 16.27 -15.15
N ARG A 147 -7.97 17.35 -14.39
CA ARG A 147 -6.91 18.36 -14.62
C ARG A 147 -6.32 18.81 -13.31
N LEU A 148 -5.03 19.09 -13.33
CA LEU A 148 -4.28 19.55 -12.17
C LEU A 148 -3.24 20.59 -12.60
N SER A 149 -3.29 21.77 -11.97
CA SER A 149 -2.26 22.78 -12.07
C SER A 149 -1.34 22.71 -10.85
N GLY A 150 -0.19 22.06 -11.00
CA GLY A 150 0.73 21.81 -9.88
C GLY A 150 1.28 23.09 -9.20
N GLY A 151 1.26 24.24 -9.89
CA GLY A 151 1.74 25.51 -9.33
C GLY A 151 0.70 26.28 -8.53
N SER A 152 -0.57 26.27 -8.96
CA SER A 152 -1.66 27.07 -8.36
C SER A 152 -2.52 26.29 -7.37
N GLY A 153 -2.42 24.96 -7.32
CA GLY A 153 -3.34 24.14 -6.53
C GLY A 153 -4.75 24.02 -7.11
N THR A 154 -4.96 24.49 -8.35
CA THR A 154 -6.23 24.37 -9.06
C THR A 154 -6.43 22.96 -9.57
N VAL A 155 -7.56 22.36 -9.22
CA VAL A 155 -7.91 20.96 -9.53
C VAL A 155 -9.28 20.92 -10.20
N THR A 156 -9.38 20.25 -11.35
CA THR A 156 -10.67 19.94 -11.95
C THR A 156 -11.06 18.52 -11.58
N LEU A 157 -12.21 18.37 -10.96
CA LEU A 157 -12.78 17.09 -10.55
C LEU A 157 -13.95 16.72 -11.47
N ALA A 158 -14.05 15.43 -11.82
CA ALA A 158 -15.20 14.87 -12.51
C ALA A 158 -15.85 13.78 -11.65
N GLY A 159 -17.19 13.70 -11.64
CA GLY A 159 -17.97 12.74 -10.88
C GLY A 159 -18.67 13.37 -9.65
N GLY A 160 -19.32 12.55 -8.82
CA GLY A 160 -19.95 13.00 -7.59
C GLY A 160 -21.37 13.59 -7.74
N GLY A 161 -22.03 13.40 -8.88
CA GLY A 161 -23.46 13.74 -9.03
C GLY A 161 -24.35 12.66 -8.40
N GLU A 162 -25.43 13.09 -7.69
CA GLU A 162 -26.48 12.20 -7.19
C GLU A 162 -26.96 11.29 -8.31
N ARG A 163 -26.98 9.98 -8.06
CA ARG A 163 -27.57 9.02 -8.99
C ARG A 163 -29.10 9.18 -8.95
N GLU A 164 -29.68 9.89 -9.91
CA GLU A 164 -31.08 9.62 -10.25
C GLU A 164 -31.18 8.14 -10.68
N GLN A 165 -31.95 7.36 -9.93
CA GLN A 165 -32.33 6.00 -10.28
C GLN A 165 -33.26 6.05 -11.49
N ILE A 166 -32.71 6.08 -12.70
CA ILE A 166 -33.48 5.84 -13.90
C ILE A 166 -33.42 4.33 -14.19
N HIS A 167 -34.58 3.72 -14.16
CA HIS A 167 -34.87 2.30 -14.38
C HIS A 167 -34.09 1.67 -15.55
N GLY A 168 -33.27 0.68 -15.23
CA GLY A 168 -33.17 -0.55 -16.02
C GLY A 168 -32.28 -0.57 -17.27
N ARG A 169 -31.15 0.19 -17.37
CA ARG A 169 -30.08 -0.12 -18.35
C ARG A 169 -28.71 0.25 -17.77
N GLN A 170 -27.83 -0.75 -17.65
CA GLN A 170 -26.40 -0.55 -17.38
C GLN A 170 -25.77 0.08 -18.63
N ASN A 171 -25.69 1.40 -18.68
CA ASN A 171 -24.83 2.10 -19.63
C ASN A 171 -23.51 2.45 -18.88
N GLN A 172 -22.42 1.77 -19.28
CA GLN A 172 -21.04 2.04 -18.81
C GLN A 172 -20.47 3.33 -19.43
N ASN A 173 -21.25 4.33 -19.67
CA ASN A 173 -20.76 5.66 -19.97
C ASN A 173 -20.65 6.42 -18.65
N PHE A 174 -19.44 6.55 -18.10
CA PHE A 174 -19.12 7.59 -17.14
C PHE A 174 -19.51 8.92 -17.77
N GLY A 175 -20.65 9.48 -17.33
CA GLY A 175 -21.14 10.75 -17.85
C GLY A 175 -20.06 11.80 -17.65
N ARG A 176 -19.61 12.41 -18.75
CA ARG A 176 -18.75 13.60 -18.78
C ARG A 176 -19.46 14.85 -18.24
N ASP A 177 -20.44 14.71 -17.35
CA ASP A 177 -21.54 15.68 -17.25
C ASP A 177 -21.35 16.78 -16.21
N ARG A 178 -20.31 16.79 -15.35
CA ARG A 178 -19.91 17.99 -14.60
C ARG A 178 -18.45 17.90 -14.19
N GLU A 179 -17.59 18.59 -14.90
CA GLU A 179 -16.29 18.99 -14.39
C GLU A 179 -16.48 20.25 -13.56
N THR A 180 -15.98 20.22 -12.31
CA THR A 180 -15.99 21.37 -11.38
C THR A 180 -14.56 21.69 -10.98
N GLU A 181 -14.23 22.96 -10.99
CA GLU A 181 -12.91 23.45 -10.60
C GLU A 181 -12.91 23.88 -9.14
N PHE A 182 -11.89 23.48 -8.41
CA PHE A 182 -11.66 23.80 -7.01
C PHE A 182 -10.21 24.29 -6.81
N GLU A 183 -10.01 25.08 -5.77
CA GLU A 183 -8.68 25.51 -5.33
C GLU A 183 -8.33 24.87 -3.99
N PHE A 184 -7.11 24.28 -3.93
CA PHE A 184 -6.56 23.69 -2.72
C PHE A 184 -5.15 24.25 -2.46
N ASP A 185 -4.80 24.36 -1.17
CA ASP A 185 -3.46 24.77 -0.76
C ASP A 185 -2.46 23.64 -0.94
N ALA A 186 -2.90 22.39 -0.72
CA ALA A 186 -2.11 21.19 -0.95
C ALA A 186 -2.94 20.09 -1.63
N VAL A 187 -2.33 19.37 -2.57
CA VAL A 187 -2.92 18.20 -3.24
C VAL A 187 -2.01 16.99 -3.00
N VAL A 188 -2.54 15.97 -2.36
CA VAL A 188 -1.84 14.71 -2.08
C VAL A 188 -2.36 13.62 -3.00
N ILE A 189 -1.49 13.08 -3.84
CA ILE A 189 -1.81 11.99 -4.77
C ILE A 189 -1.44 10.66 -4.12
N ALA A 190 -2.46 9.91 -3.68
CA ALA A 190 -2.37 8.62 -3.00
C ALA A 190 -3.19 7.53 -3.72
N ASP A 191 -3.41 7.65 -5.04
CA ASP A 191 -4.24 6.78 -5.88
C ASP A 191 -3.53 5.52 -6.40
N GLY A 192 -2.42 5.14 -5.72
CA GLY A 192 -1.76 3.85 -5.85
C GLY A 192 -0.74 3.74 -6.98
N MET A 193 -0.21 2.53 -7.18
CA MET A 193 0.88 2.25 -8.12
C MET A 193 0.55 2.64 -9.56
N ASN A 194 -0.70 2.42 -10.00
CA ASN A 194 -1.19 2.74 -11.35
C ASN A 194 -1.81 4.15 -11.42
N SER A 195 -1.32 5.08 -10.60
CA SER A 195 -1.85 6.42 -10.48
C SER A 195 -2.03 7.11 -11.82
N HIS A 196 -3.27 7.48 -12.12
CA HIS A 196 -3.62 8.34 -13.25
C HIS A 196 -3.28 9.80 -12.93
N THR A 197 -3.57 10.23 -11.69
CA THR A 197 -3.36 11.60 -11.24
C THR A 197 -1.89 11.98 -11.23
N ARG A 198 -0.98 11.05 -10.85
CA ARG A 198 0.46 11.25 -10.94
C ARG A 198 0.90 11.67 -12.35
N ARG A 199 0.35 11.08 -13.40
CA ARG A 199 0.69 11.40 -14.79
C ARG A 199 0.38 12.86 -15.14
N LEU A 200 -0.64 13.45 -14.53
CA LEU A 200 -1.00 14.85 -14.76
C LEU A 200 0.09 15.83 -14.30
N VAL A 201 0.95 15.43 -13.37
CA VAL A 201 2.07 16.24 -12.87
C VAL A 201 3.43 15.82 -13.41
N THR A 202 3.62 14.51 -13.68
CA THR A 202 4.92 13.99 -14.12
C THR A 202 5.12 14.05 -15.63
N ASP A 203 4.05 13.95 -16.43
CA ASP A 203 4.14 13.88 -17.91
C ASP A 203 4.09 15.26 -18.58
N LYS A 204 3.97 16.35 -17.79
CA LYS A 204 4.08 17.71 -18.35
C LYS A 204 5.50 17.92 -18.86
N PRO A 205 5.68 18.33 -20.13
CA PRO A 205 7.00 18.72 -20.62
C PRO A 205 7.49 19.90 -19.77
N ALA A 206 8.48 19.68 -18.92
CA ALA A 206 9.22 20.79 -18.37
C ALA A 206 9.84 21.51 -19.57
N ALA A 207 9.58 22.81 -19.72
CA ALA A 207 10.02 23.63 -20.85
C ALA A 207 11.55 23.61 -21.07
N ALA A 208 12.30 22.84 -20.29
CA ALA A 208 13.76 22.70 -20.34
C ALA A 208 14.27 21.26 -20.09
N ALA A 209 13.42 20.22 -20.08
CA ALA A 209 13.89 18.86 -19.81
C ALA A 209 14.53 18.23 -21.05
N THR A 210 15.84 18.37 -21.18
CA THR A 210 16.70 17.63 -22.13
C THR A 210 16.87 16.16 -21.78
N SER A 211 16.24 15.67 -20.69
CA SER A 211 16.40 14.31 -20.19
C SER A 211 15.42 13.34 -20.85
N LYS A 212 15.97 12.35 -21.59
CA LYS A 212 15.23 11.22 -22.17
C LYS A 212 14.78 10.16 -21.14
N THR A 213 14.94 10.42 -19.83
CA THR A 213 14.62 9.45 -18.78
C THR A 213 13.18 9.61 -18.30
N SER A 214 12.46 8.49 -18.19
CA SER A 214 11.10 8.45 -17.65
C SER A 214 11.03 9.09 -16.24
N PRO A 215 9.99 9.88 -15.93
CA PRO A 215 9.77 10.43 -14.59
C PRO A 215 9.49 9.37 -13.53
N VAL A 216 9.11 8.17 -13.94
CA VAL A 216 8.86 7.01 -13.08
C VAL A 216 9.73 5.85 -13.54
N SER A 217 10.51 5.29 -12.61
CA SER A 217 11.26 4.05 -12.83
C SER A 217 10.37 2.87 -12.45
N THR A 218 10.29 1.85 -13.31
CA THR A 218 9.53 0.62 -13.05
C THR A 218 10.42 -0.59 -13.26
N VAL A 219 10.23 -1.62 -12.44
CA VAL A 219 10.80 -2.95 -12.64
C VAL A 219 9.64 -3.92 -12.79
N ASP A 220 9.62 -4.63 -13.91
CA ASP A 220 8.75 -5.76 -14.15
C ASP A 220 9.55 -7.04 -13.89
N THR A 221 9.12 -7.83 -12.90
CA THR A 221 9.82 -9.08 -12.56
C THR A 221 9.55 -10.18 -13.57
N THR A 222 8.61 -9.99 -14.48
CA THR A 222 8.05 -11.04 -15.35
C THR A 222 7.45 -12.21 -14.55
N TRP A 223 6.99 -11.91 -13.35
CA TRP A 223 6.28 -12.81 -12.47
C TRP A 223 4.96 -12.18 -12.02
N GLY A 224 4.02 -13.04 -11.67
CA GLY A 224 2.81 -12.70 -10.97
C GLY A 224 2.40 -13.84 -10.07
N GLY A 225 1.25 -13.73 -9.42
CA GLY A 225 0.74 -14.80 -8.59
C GLY A 225 -0.75 -14.69 -8.34
N TRP A 226 -1.37 -15.83 -8.08
CA TRP A 226 -2.75 -15.90 -7.64
C TRP A 226 -2.82 -15.66 -6.15
N VAL A 227 -3.74 -14.81 -5.75
CA VAL A 227 -4.07 -14.52 -4.36
C VAL A 227 -5.41 -15.16 -4.05
N CYS A 228 -5.49 -15.93 -2.99
CA CYS A 228 -6.72 -16.52 -2.50
C CYS A 228 -6.65 -16.74 -0.98
N TRP A 229 -7.72 -17.30 -0.43
CA TRP A 229 -7.87 -17.56 1.00
C TRP A 229 -8.08 -19.05 1.21
N ALA A 230 -7.31 -19.67 2.11
CA ALA A 230 -7.55 -20.98 2.65
C ALA A 230 -8.23 -20.87 4.02
N GLU A 231 -8.86 -21.95 4.47
CA GLU A 231 -9.39 -22.03 5.82
C GLU A 231 -8.28 -21.89 6.86
N ALA A 232 -8.62 -21.29 7.99
CA ALA A 232 -7.71 -21.20 9.13
C ALA A 232 -7.33 -22.62 9.60
N ASP A 233 -6.08 -22.80 9.97
CA ASP A 233 -5.58 -24.01 10.62
C ASP A 233 -5.22 -23.73 12.08
N ASP A 234 -4.73 -24.76 12.79
CA ASP A 234 -4.38 -24.65 14.21
C ASP A 234 -3.13 -23.75 14.43
N ASP A 235 -2.34 -23.48 13.40
CA ASP A 235 -1.12 -22.67 13.47
C ASP A 235 -1.28 -21.28 12.89
N GLN A 236 -1.94 -20.41 13.65
CA GLN A 236 -2.19 -19.02 13.27
C GLN A 236 -0.99 -18.09 13.54
N SER A 237 0.14 -18.59 14.08
CA SER A 237 1.28 -17.76 14.46
C SER A 237 2.47 -17.87 13.51
N ALA A 238 2.37 -18.67 12.45
CA ALA A 238 3.48 -18.92 11.53
C ALA A 238 3.20 -18.41 10.11
N VAL A 239 4.20 -17.72 9.55
CA VAL A 239 4.32 -17.51 8.10
C VAL A 239 5.15 -18.64 7.53
N ASP A 240 4.64 -19.29 6.50
CA ASP A 240 5.34 -20.32 5.74
C ASP A 240 5.65 -19.84 4.32
N GLU A 241 6.87 -20.04 3.86
CA GLU A 241 7.25 -19.72 2.49
C GLU A 241 8.04 -20.84 1.83
N ILE A 242 7.63 -21.22 0.62
CA ILE A 242 8.39 -22.11 -0.27
C ILE A 242 8.93 -21.26 -1.41
N TRP A 243 10.24 -21.10 -1.46
CA TRP A 243 10.92 -20.45 -2.58
C TRP A 243 11.31 -21.54 -3.59
N GLY A 244 10.38 -21.82 -4.51
CA GLY A 244 10.50 -22.98 -5.41
C GLY A 244 11.46 -22.79 -6.59
N ASP A 245 11.48 -23.79 -7.46
CA ASP A 245 12.07 -23.75 -8.79
C ASP A 245 11.00 -23.32 -9.79
N GLY A 246 10.92 -22.02 -10.08
CA GLY A 246 9.90 -21.45 -10.96
C GLY A 246 8.50 -21.36 -10.35
N PHE A 247 8.40 -21.38 -9.02
CA PHE A 247 7.20 -21.04 -8.27
C PHE A 247 7.57 -20.44 -6.92
N PHE A 248 6.64 -19.72 -6.33
CA PHE A 248 6.68 -19.24 -4.95
C PHE A 248 5.34 -19.56 -4.30
N LEU A 249 5.34 -20.11 -3.09
CA LEU A 249 4.14 -20.28 -2.29
C LEU A 249 4.36 -19.61 -0.95
N GLY A 250 3.56 -18.57 -0.66
CA GLY A 250 3.52 -17.91 0.64
C GLY A 250 2.17 -18.16 1.31
N MET A 251 2.21 -18.45 2.60
CA MET A 251 1.06 -18.75 3.46
C MET A 251 1.15 -17.85 4.69
N TYR A 252 0.21 -16.92 4.80
CA TYR A 252 0.24 -15.83 5.77
C TYR A 252 -1.03 -15.88 6.63
N PRO A 253 -0.93 -16.05 7.94
CA PRO A 253 -2.10 -16.08 8.80
C PRO A 253 -2.74 -14.70 8.87
N VAL A 254 -4.07 -14.68 8.87
CA VAL A 254 -4.91 -13.53 9.19
C VAL A 254 -6.05 -14.02 10.06
N GLU A 255 -6.81 -13.10 10.67
CA GLU A 255 -7.94 -13.49 11.51
C GLU A 255 -8.92 -14.38 10.72
N GLY A 256 -9.13 -15.59 11.22
CA GLY A 256 -10.07 -16.59 10.66
C GLY A 256 -9.69 -17.21 9.31
N ALA A 257 -8.49 -16.96 8.76
CA ALA A 257 -8.07 -17.53 7.47
C ALA A 257 -6.54 -17.57 7.29
N VAL A 258 -6.11 -18.24 6.22
CA VAL A 258 -4.74 -18.15 5.71
C VAL A 258 -4.76 -17.50 4.33
N GLY A 259 -4.07 -16.36 4.21
CA GLY A 259 -3.84 -15.73 2.91
C GLY A 259 -2.78 -16.50 2.12
N VAL A 260 -3.13 -16.89 0.91
CA VAL A 260 -2.25 -17.69 0.04
C VAL A 260 -1.83 -16.88 -1.16
N PHE A 261 -0.51 -16.85 -1.42
CA PHE A 261 0.05 -16.30 -2.64
C PHE A 261 0.81 -17.40 -3.40
N LEU A 262 0.28 -17.82 -4.55
CA LEU A 262 0.95 -18.77 -5.43
C LEU A 262 1.55 -18.02 -6.63
N GLY A 263 2.84 -17.73 -6.57
CA GLY A 263 3.59 -17.01 -7.58
C GLY A 263 4.15 -17.88 -8.68
N CYS A 264 4.15 -17.37 -9.91
CA CYS A 264 4.73 -18.01 -11.08
C CYS A 264 5.29 -16.99 -12.07
N PRO A 265 6.20 -17.41 -13.00
CA PRO A 265 6.51 -16.61 -14.17
C PRO A 265 5.27 -16.32 -15.01
N ASP A 266 5.17 -15.12 -15.61
CA ASP A 266 4.03 -14.69 -16.45
C ASP A 266 3.71 -15.70 -17.56
N THR A 267 4.74 -16.39 -18.09
CA THR A 267 4.57 -17.44 -19.10
C THR A 267 3.76 -18.65 -18.60
N ARG A 268 3.55 -18.78 -17.30
CA ARG A 268 2.76 -19.86 -16.67
C ARG A 268 1.34 -19.43 -16.35
N GLN A 269 1.04 -18.14 -16.32
CA GLN A 269 -0.31 -17.62 -16.07
C GLN A 269 -1.38 -18.28 -16.95
N PRO A 270 -1.17 -18.54 -18.27
CA PRO A 270 -2.19 -19.17 -19.12
C PRO A 270 -2.59 -20.59 -18.72
N LEU A 271 -1.82 -21.27 -17.85
CA LEU A 271 -2.20 -22.58 -17.32
C LEU A 271 -3.42 -22.49 -16.38
N GLY A 272 -3.60 -21.33 -15.78
CA GLY A 272 -4.60 -21.12 -14.74
C GLY A 272 -4.19 -21.70 -13.37
N PRO A 273 -4.89 -21.28 -12.29
CA PRO A 273 -4.52 -21.59 -10.92
C PRO A 273 -4.61 -23.09 -10.63
N ARG A 274 -5.68 -23.76 -11.03
CA ARG A 274 -5.89 -25.19 -10.79
C ARG A 274 -4.77 -26.05 -11.33
N ARG A 275 -4.42 -25.86 -12.60
CA ARG A 275 -3.38 -26.66 -13.23
C ARG A 275 -2.00 -26.35 -12.66
N PHE A 276 -1.73 -25.08 -12.39
CA PHE A 276 -0.42 -24.70 -11.85
C PHE A 276 -0.26 -25.18 -10.39
N ALA A 277 -1.29 -25.10 -9.54
CA ALA A 277 -1.26 -25.68 -8.21
C ALA A 277 -1.02 -27.20 -8.23
N GLY A 278 -1.65 -27.92 -9.16
CA GLY A 278 -1.40 -29.35 -9.38
C GLY A 278 0.06 -29.65 -9.82
N GLU A 279 0.65 -28.82 -10.70
CA GLU A 279 2.06 -28.94 -11.08
C GLU A 279 2.99 -28.71 -9.88
N VAL A 280 2.72 -27.69 -9.05
CA VAL A 280 3.51 -27.42 -7.85
C VAL A 280 3.39 -28.59 -6.87
N ARG A 281 2.18 -29.06 -6.58
CA ARG A 281 1.94 -30.23 -5.72
C ARG A 281 2.76 -31.45 -6.16
N SER A 282 2.82 -31.73 -7.46
CA SER A 282 3.56 -32.88 -7.99
C SER A 282 5.09 -32.77 -7.87
N ARG A 283 5.61 -31.58 -7.63
CA ARG A 283 7.06 -31.33 -7.45
C ARG A 283 7.50 -31.39 -5.99
N LEU A 284 6.55 -31.24 -5.06
CA LEU A 284 6.84 -31.30 -3.64
C LEU A 284 7.02 -32.75 -3.21
N THR A 285 8.12 -33.05 -2.54
CA THR A 285 8.40 -34.37 -1.96
C THR A 285 7.89 -34.46 -0.51
N GLU A 286 7.76 -33.33 0.15
CA GLU A 286 7.11 -33.20 1.46
C GLU A 286 5.94 -32.23 1.35
N LEU A 287 4.77 -32.74 1.64
CA LEU A 287 3.49 -32.01 1.55
C LEU A 287 2.84 -32.03 2.93
N THR A 288 2.98 -30.92 3.67
CA THR A 288 2.30 -30.76 4.95
C THR A 288 0.79 -30.56 4.74
N PRO A 289 -0.08 -30.82 5.73
CA PRO A 289 -1.51 -30.54 5.61
C PRO A 289 -1.80 -29.08 5.24
N ARG A 290 -1.06 -28.12 5.81
CA ARG A 290 -1.18 -26.69 5.52
C ARG A 290 -0.85 -26.38 4.05
N ILE A 291 0.28 -26.87 3.54
CA ILE A 291 0.67 -26.69 2.13
C ILE A 291 -0.39 -27.29 1.21
N ASP A 292 -0.88 -28.47 1.52
CA ASP A 292 -1.90 -29.17 0.70
C ASP A 292 -3.23 -28.40 0.68
N ALA A 293 -3.70 -27.94 1.84
CA ALA A 293 -4.90 -27.12 1.97
C ALA A 293 -4.78 -25.81 1.17
N CYS A 294 -3.64 -25.11 1.27
CA CYS A 294 -3.40 -23.88 0.53
C CYS A 294 -3.35 -24.10 -1.01
N LEU A 295 -2.70 -25.16 -1.48
CA LEU A 295 -2.70 -25.51 -2.91
C LEU A 295 -4.10 -25.93 -3.39
N THR A 296 -4.89 -26.58 -2.54
CA THR A 296 -6.30 -26.91 -2.82
C THR A 296 -7.13 -25.65 -2.94
N ALA A 297 -7.01 -24.72 -2.00
CA ALA A 297 -7.71 -23.43 -2.05
C ALA A 297 -7.41 -22.65 -3.34
N VAL A 298 -6.14 -22.62 -3.80
CA VAL A 298 -5.79 -22.02 -5.09
C VAL A 298 -6.44 -22.76 -6.26
N ALA A 299 -6.45 -24.09 -6.23
CA ALA A 299 -6.99 -24.90 -7.33
C ALA A 299 -8.51 -24.79 -7.45
N GLU A 300 -9.21 -24.58 -6.35
CA GLU A 300 -10.68 -24.53 -6.25
C GLU A 300 -11.24 -23.10 -6.31
N ALA A 301 -10.40 -22.09 -6.21
CA ALA A 301 -10.83 -20.70 -6.29
C ALA A 301 -11.53 -20.41 -7.63
N GLU A 302 -12.77 -19.92 -7.57
CA GLU A 302 -13.59 -19.66 -8.77
C GLU A 302 -13.01 -18.55 -9.65
N SER A 303 -12.49 -17.48 -9.05
CA SER A 303 -11.94 -16.33 -9.79
C SER A 303 -10.80 -15.68 -8.98
N PRO A 304 -9.68 -16.39 -8.76
CA PRO A 304 -8.58 -15.82 -7.99
C PRO A 304 -7.95 -14.67 -8.77
N PHE A 305 -7.69 -13.58 -8.05
CA PHE A 305 -7.00 -12.43 -8.63
C PHE A 305 -5.55 -12.80 -8.95
N PHE A 306 -5.12 -12.54 -10.19
CA PHE A 306 -3.72 -12.66 -10.58
C PHE A 306 -3.02 -11.33 -10.48
N TRP A 307 -2.05 -11.21 -9.59
CA TRP A 307 -1.31 -10.00 -9.32
C TRP A 307 0.03 -9.99 -10.08
N PRO A 308 0.21 -9.16 -11.11
CA PRO A 308 1.51 -8.97 -11.75
C PRO A 308 2.48 -8.29 -10.79
N LEU A 309 3.68 -8.87 -10.61
CA LEU A 309 4.69 -8.36 -9.69
C LEU A 309 5.56 -7.31 -10.37
N ARG A 310 5.13 -6.08 -10.23
CA ARG A 310 5.79 -4.86 -10.72
C ARG A 310 6.00 -3.90 -9.59
N ASP A 311 7.00 -3.05 -9.71
CA ASP A 311 7.18 -1.92 -8.84
C ASP A 311 7.16 -0.61 -9.61
N SER A 312 7.09 0.50 -8.90
CA SER A 312 7.23 1.83 -9.49
C SER A 312 7.88 2.78 -8.48
N ARG A 313 8.73 3.69 -8.97
CA ARG A 313 9.37 4.71 -8.15
C ARG A 313 9.42 6.03 -8.91
N ALA A 314 8.70 7.04 -8.40
CA ALA A 314 8.76 8.39 -8.93
C ALA A 314 10.09 9.04 -8.58
N ARG A 315 10.69 9.77 -9.55
CA ARG A 315 11.99 10.45 -9.34
C ARG A 315 11.88 11.68 -8.46
N ARG A 316 10.72 12.30 -8.46
CA ARG A 316 10.37 13.46 -7.65
C ARG A 316 8.98 13.26 -7.09
N TRP A 317 8.78 13.63 -5.82
CA TRP A 317 7.49 13.48 -5.16
C TRP A 317 6.73 14.81 -5.07
N SER A 318 7.44 15.91 -4.79
CA SER A 318 6.86 17.24 -4.68
C SER A 318 6.84 17.97 -6.02
N HIS A 319 5.72 18.58 -6.38
CA HIS A 319 5.47 19.31 -7.63
C HIS A 319 4.68 20.60 -7.34
N GLY A 320 5.34 21.62 -6.79
CA GLY A 320 4.67 22.82 -6.30
C GLY A 320 3.75 22.51 -5.14
N ARG A 321 2.45 22.81 -5.23
CA ARG A 321 1.45 22.48 -4.22
C ARG A 321 0.96 21.03 -4.26
N THR A 322 1.60 20.15 -5.02
CA THR A 322 1.21 18.75 -5.17
C THR A 322 2.31 17.82 -4.69
N VAL A 323 1.94 16.73 -4.01
CA VAL A 323 2.88 15.70 -3.56
C VAL A 323 2.33 14.29 -3.81
N LEU A 324 3.23 13.34 -4.09
CA LEU A 324 2.91 11.91 -4.21
C LEU A 324 3.08 11.23 -2.84
N LEU A 325 2.19 10.30 -2.51
CA LEU A 325 2.19 9.55 -1.26
C LEU A 325 1.96 8.05 -1.50
N GLY A 326 2.55 7.20 -0.67
CA GLY A 326 2.41 5.75 -0.72
C GLY A 326 2.83 5.17 -2.09
N ASP A 327 2.08 4.22 -2.62
CA ASP A 327 2.39 3.56 -3.89
C ASP A 327 2.37 4.51 -5.11
N ALA A 328 1.73 5.69 -5.01
CA ALA A 328 1.81 6.70 -6.04
C ALA A 328 3.22 7.34 -6.11
N ALA A 329 3.93 7.40 -4.99
CA ALA A 329 5.33 7.83 -4.91
C ALA A 329 6.30 6.67 -5.18
N ALA A 330 6.12 5.54 -4.47
CA ALA A 330 6.95 4.36 -4.56
C ALA A 330 6.12 3.09 -4.26
N GLY A 331 5.67 2.42 -5.31
CA GLY A 331 4.98 1.14 -5.19
C GLY A 331 5.99 -0.01 -5.09
N PHE A 332 5.86 -0.84 -4.07
CA PHE A 332 6.79 -1.91 -3.75
C PHE A 332 6.45 -3.23 -4.43
N LEU A 333 7.47 -4.06 -4.68
CA LEU A 333 7.27 -5.49 -4.79
C LEU A 333 6.87 -6.05 -3.41
N PRO A 334 5.96 -7.04 -3.32
CA PRO A 334 5.50 -7.56 -2.02
C PRO A 334 6.56 -8.39 -1.27
N THR A 335 7.74 -8.56 -1.84
CA THR A 335 8.79 -9.48 -1.37
C THR A 335 9.36 -9.19 0.02
N ALA A 336 9.27 -7.95 0.48
CA ALA A 336 9.74 -7.55 1.82
C ALA A 336 8.58 -7.34 2.82
N GLY A 337 7.32 -7.39 2.37
CA GLY A 337 6.14 -7.18 3.22
C GLY A 337 6.00 -5.79 3.84
N ILE A 338 6.75 -4.79 3.38
CA ILE A 338 6.86 -3.48 4.06
C ILE A 338 6.13 -2.33 3.37
N GLY A 339 5.51 -2.57 2.19
CA GLY A 339 4.90 -1.49 1.39
C GLY A 339 3.80 -0.72 2.13
N ALA A 340 2.87 -1.44 2.78
CA ALA A 340 1.79 -0.82 3.55
C ALA A 340 2.33 -0.06 4.77
N GLY A 341 3.31 -0.61 5.49
CA GLY A 341 3.97 0.06 6.61
C GLY A 341 4.67 1.34 6.18
N MET A 342 5.41 1.30 5.08
CA MET A 342 6.05 2.49 4.51
C MET A 342 5.03 3.56 4.07
N ALA A 343 3.86 3.14 3.58
CA ALA A 343 2.80 4.06 3.19
C ALA A 343 2.18 4.76 4.41
N MET A 344 1.91 4.03 5.50
CA MET A 344 1.41 4.58 6.76
C MET A 344 2.43 5.50 7.43
N GLU A 345 3.69 5.08 7.52
CA GLU A 345 4.78 5.90 8.05
C GLU A 345 4.93 7.21 7.24
N SER A 346 4.88 7.13 5.92
CA SER A 346 4.93 8.31 5.05
C SER A 346 3.74 9.23 5.26
N ALA A 347 2.54 8.68 5.49
CA ALA A 347 1.37 9.47 5.83
C ALA A 347 1.56 10.25 7.14
N GLY A 348 2.17 9.62 8.14
CA GLY A 348 2.52 10.26 9.40
C GLY A 348 3.48 11.44 9.22
N VAL A 349 4.59 11.24 8.50
CA VAL A 349 5.56 12.32 8.24
C VAL A 349 4.94 13.46 7.45
N LEU A 350 4.06 13.16 6.48
CA LEU A 350 3.36 14.20 5.74
C LEU A 350 2.32 14.94 6.60
N ALA A 351 1.65 14.24 7.52
CA ALA A 351 0.73 14.86 8.47
C ALA A 351 1.47 15.87 9.36
N ASP A 352 2.70 15.56 9.83
CA ASP A 352 3.52 16.49 10.60
C ASP A 352 3.79 17.78 9.81
N GLU A 353 4.23 17.65 8.55
CA GLU A 353 4.55 18.81 7.72
C GLU A 353 3.33 19.69 7.36
N LEU A 354 2.17 19.05 7.14
CA LEU A 354 0.94 19.78 6.83
C LEU A 354 0.35 20.46 8.06
N SER A 355 0.35 19.80 9.23
CA SER A 355 -0.16 20.37 10.48
C SER A 355 0.63 21.61 10.91
N ALA A 356 1.95 21.61 10.69
CA ALA A 356 2.80 22.78 10.99
C ALA A 356 2.48 24.02 10.14
N LEU A 357 1.64 23.92 9.11
CA LEU A 357 1.18 25.07 8.33
C LEU A 357 0.09 25.86 9.06
N GLY A 358 -0.79 25.18 9.83
CA GLY A 358 -1.89 25.78 10.57
C GLY A 358 -1.45 26.56 11.81
N ASP A 359 -0.27 26.27 12.37
CA ASP A 359 0.25 26.89 13.60
C ASP A 359 0.93 28.26 13.36
N ARG A 360 0.97 28.75 12.13
CA ARG A 360 1.64 30.04 11.84
C ARG A 360 0.70 31.22 12.16
N PRO A 361 1.12 32.19 13.00
CA PRO A 361 0.32 33.35 13.27
C PRO A 361 0.08 34.17 11.99
N SER A 362 -1.19 34.49 11.73
CA SER A 362 -1.67 35.36 10.63
C SER A 362 -1.20 36.79 10.80
N THR A 363 0.09 37.06 10.65
CA THR A 363 0.66 38.40 10.69
C THR A 363 1.26 38.76 9.36
N ALA A 364 0.47 39.00 8.31
CA ALA A 364 0.91 39.84 7.20
C ALA A 364 -0.20 40.12 6.17
N SER A 365 -0.28 41.32 5.71
CA SER A 365 -1.11 41.81 4.59
C SER A 365 -0.63 41.37 3.18
N SER A 366 0.11 40.28 3.07
CA SER A 366 0.56 39.61 1.82
C SER A 366 0.29 38.10 1.88
N ALA A 367 -0.90 37.72 2.34
CA ALA A 367 -1.22 36.35 2.75
C ALA A 367 -1.08 35.28 1.67
N ASP A 368 -1.46 35.53 0.42
CA ASP A 368 -1.51 34.48 -0.61
C ASP A 368 -0.13 33.95 -1.06
N SER A 369 0.87 34.83 -1.24
CA SER A 369 2.16 34.38 -1.72
C SER A 369 3.02 33.70 -0.64
N SER A 370 2.85 34.11 0.63
CA SER A 370 3.61 33.52 1.74
C SER A 370 3.04 32.15 2.17
N ALA A 371 1.72 32.00 2.16
CA ALA A 371 1.05 30.72 2.42
C ALA A 371 1.38 29.69 1.34
N ALA A 372 1.30 30.09 0.06
CA ALA A 372 1.72 29.27 -1.07
C ALA A 372 3.17 28.78 -0.96
N SER A 373 4.10 29.68 -0.58
CA SER A 373 5.51 29.34 -0.35
C SER A 373 5.68 28.37 0.83
N GLY A 374 4.88 28.53 1.90
CA GLY A 374 4.90 27.67 3.07
C GLY A 374 4.52 26.24 2.73
N THR A 375 3.42 26.04 1.97
CA THR A 375 2.98 24.71 1.53
C THR A 375 4.04 24.02 0.66
N VAL A 376 4.57 24.70 -0.35
CA VAL A 376 5.62 24.15 -1.21
C VAL A 376 6.81 23.67 -0.38
N THR A 377 7.27 24.49 0.56
CA THR A 377 8.38 24.16 1.45
C THR A 377 8.07 22.95 2.34
N ALA A 378 6.85 22.81 2.87
CA ALA A 378 6.43 21.66 3.68
C ALA A 378 6.46 20.37 2.84
N LEU A 379 5.93 20.41 1.62
CA LEU A 379 5.94 19.24 0.73
C LEU A 379 7.36 18.84 0.28
N GLU A 380 8.25 19.81 0.07
CA GLU A 380 9.67 19.55 -0.22
C GLU A 380 10.41 18.97 0.99
N ARG A 381 10.11 19.44 2.22
CA ARG A 381 10.65 18.84 3.47
C ARG A 381 10.18 17.40 3.65
N PHE A 382 8.89 17.13 3.43
CA PHE A 382 8.38 15.76 3.44
C PHE A 382 9.18 14.86 2.49
N GLU A 383 9.35 15.25 1.22
CA GLU A 383 10.14 14.47 0.26
C GLU A 383 11.58 14.28 0.75
N ALA A 384 12.23 15.32 1.24
CA ALA A 384 13.61 15.26 1.72
C ALA A 384 13.79 14.34 2.93
N ARG A 385 12.81 14.31 3.85
CA ARG A 385 12.82 13.48 5.06
C ARG A 385 12.53 12.01 4.74
N GLN A 386 11.48 11.75 3.94
CA GLN A 386 10.94 10.40 3.81
C GLN A 386 11.50 9.62 2.61
N ARG A 387 11.80 10.29 1.51
CA ARG A 387 12.23 9.63 0.29
C ARG A 387 13.49 8.75 0.44
N PRO A 388 14.59 9.18 1.11
CA PRO A 388 15.78 8.33 1.24
C PRO A 388 15.48 7.00 1.93
N ARG A 389 14.62 7.03 2.95
CA ARG A 389 14.20 5.87 3.73
C ARG A 389 13.34 4.91 2.89
N VAL A 390 12.36 5.43 2.19
CA VAL A 390 11.51 4.65 1.29
C VAL A 390 12.32 4.05 0.13
N GLU A 391 13.28 4.78 -0.43
CA GLU A 391 14.16 4.28 -1.49
C GLU A 391 15.07 3.14 -0.99
N ALA A 392 15.61 3.21 0.21
CA ALA A 392 16.40 2.12 0.80
C ALA A 392 15.55 0.85 1.02
N ALA A 393 14.34 1.00 1.53
CA ALA A 393 13.37 -0.08 1.68
C ALA A 393 12.97 -0.70 0.32
N HIS A 394 12.78 0.12 -0.68
CA HIS A 394 12.44 -0.28 -2.04
C HIS A 394 13.57 -1.08 -2.71
N ASP A 395 14.83 -0.65 -2.55
CA ASP A 395 15.99 -1.38 -3.07
C ASP A 395 16.18 -2.74 -2.39
N ASN A 396 15.87 -2.85 -1.08
CA ASN A 396 15.83 -4.13 -0.37
C ASN A 396 14.77 -5.07 -0.97
N SER A 397 13.55 -4.58 -1.21
CA SER A 397 12.48 -5.36 -1.84
C SER A 397 12.88 -5.91 -3.22
N ARG A 398 13.55 -5.10 -4.05
CA ARG A 398 14.10 -5.54 -5.35
C ARG A 398 15.19 -6.60 -5.20
N SER A 399 16.02 -6.49 -4.19
CA SER A 399 17.10 -7.44 -3.92
C SER A 399 16.55 -8.80 -3.51
N LEU A 400 15.53 -8.82 -2.65
CA LEU A 400 14.82 -10.04 -2.28
C LEU A 400 14.12 -10.69 -3.48
N ALA A 401 13.48 -9.91 -4.35
CA ALA A 401 12.81 -10.41 -5.54
C ALA A 401 13.76 -11.23 -6.45
N ARG A 402 15.03 -10.80 -6.59
CA ARG A 402 16.03 -11.53 -7.38
C ARG A 402 16.35 -12.90 -6.79
N LEU A 403 16.29 -13.02 -5.45
CA LEU A 403 16.52 -14.29 -4.76
C LEU A 403 15.27 -15.19 -4.79
N MET A 404 14.09 -14.61 -4.63
CA MET A 404 12.82 -15.35 -4.58
C MET A 404 12.43 -15.92 -5.94
N PHE A 405 12.54 -15.14 -7.01
CA PHE A 405 11.99 -15.45 -8.32
C PHE A 405 12.99 -16.16 -9.25
N GLY A 406 13.84 -17.01 -8.67
CA GLY A 406 14.75 -17.87 -9.43
C GLY A 406 14.00 -18.92 -10.25
N ARG A 407 14.50 -19.22 -11.47
CA ARG A 407 13.90 -20.18 -12.41
C ARG A 407 14.74 -21.43 -12.63
N SER A 408 15.86 -21.56 -11.92
CA SER A 408 16.81 -22.63 -12.10
C SER A 408 16.82 -23.57 -10.89
N ARG A 409 16.68 -24.87 -11.14
CA ARG A 409 16.73 -25.91 -10.11
C ARG A 409 18.06 -25.91 -9.34
N LEU A 410 19.16 -25.67 -10.06
CA LEU A 410 20.48 -25.56 -9.43
C LEU A 410 20.57 -24.33 -8.53
N PHE A 411 19.99 -23.20 -8.96
CA PHE A 411 19.91 -21.98 -8.14
C PHE A 411 19.03 -22.20 -6.89
N ALA A 412 17.86 -22.85 -7.04
CA ALA A 412 16.99 -23.19 -5.91
C ALA A 412 17.73 -24.06 -4.89
N PHE A 413 18.44 -25.08 -5.33
CA PHE A 413 19.26 -25.92 -4.47
C PHE A 413 20.35 -25.12 -3.74
N ALA A 414 21.10 -24.28 -4.45
CA ALA A 414 22.16 -23.46 -3.85
C ALA A 414 21.59 -22.48 -2.82
N ARG A 415 20.44 -21.85 -3.10
CA ARG A 415 19.71 -20.99 -2.19
C ARG A 415 19.24 -21.73 -0.94
N ASP A 416 18.69 -22.94 -1.09
CA ASP A 416 18.28 -23.78 0.04
C ASP A 416 19.47 -24.10 0.96
N GLN A 417 20.68 -24.34 0.41
CA GLN A 417 21.88 -24.51 1.24
C GLN A 417 22.26 -23.21 1.96
N ALA A 418 22.14 -22.05 1.29
CA ALA A 418 22.41 -20.75 1.90
C ALA A 418 21.44 -20.46 3.07
N PHE A 419 20.15 -20.79 2.94
CA PHE A 419 19.16 -20.61 4.00
C PHE A 419 19.45 -21.40 5.28
N ARG A 420 20.20 -22.51 5.19
CA ARG A 420 20.61 -23.28 6.36
C ARG A 420 21.70 -22.59 7.19
N VAL A 421 22.48 -21.71 6.60
CA VAL A 421 23.63 -21.07 7.24
C VAL A 421 23.45 -19.56 7.49
N ILE A 422 22.63 -18.90 6.71
CA ILE A 422 22.33 -17.46 6.88
C ILE A 422 21.30 -17.31 8.00
N SER A 423 21.63 -16.57 9.07
CA SER A 423 20.67 -16.32 10.15
C SER A 423 19.54 -15.40 9.70
N ILE A 424 18.33 -15.57 10.28
CA ILE A 424 17.19 -14.68 10.01
C ILE A 424 17.52 -13.23 10.36
N ARG A 425 18.25 -12.97 11.44
CA ARG A 425 18.73 -11.64 11.82
C ARG A 425 19.56 -10.99 10.69
N SER A 426 20.43 -11.78 10.02
CA SER A 426 21.22 -11.28 8.90
C SER A 426 20.35 -11.00 7.68
N ALA A 427 19.34 -11.84 7.41
CA ALA A 427 18.40 -11.66 6.31
C ALA A 427 17.49 -10.43 6.52
N LEU A 428 17.04 -10.20 7.75
CA LEU A 428 16.20 -9.07 8.13
C LEU A 428 16.97 -7.80 8.49
N LYS A 429 18.32 -7.82 8.45
CA LYS A 429 19.13 -6.66 8.81
C LYS A 429 18.68 -5.33 8.18
N PRO A 430 18.33 -5.25 6.87
CA PRO A 430 17.85 -4.00 6.30
C PRO A 430 16.52 -3.52 6.92
N ILE A 431 15.65 -4.45 7.31
CA ILE A 431 14.37 -4.11 7.96
C ILE A 431 14.63 -3.68 9.41
N LEU A 432 15.49 -4.39 10.15
CA LEU A 432 15.86 -4.01 11.50
C LEU A 432 16.48 -2.61 11.54
N GLN A 433 17.33 -2.26 10.58
CA GLN A 433 17.88 -0.90 10.46
C GLN A 433 16.80 0.17 10.25
N LEU A 434 15.72 -0.16 9.52
CA LEU A 434 14.57 0.73 9.39
C LEU A 434 13.82 0.89 10.74
N LEU A 435 13.68 -0.17 11.53
CA LEU A 435 13.05 -0.13 12.84
C LEU A 435 13.92 0.61 13.88
N GLU A 436 15.24 0.45 13.83
CA GLU A 436 16.21 1.13 14.69
C GLU A 436 16.26 2.65 14.50
N SER A 437 15.88 3.13 13.33
CA SER A 437 15.95 4.54 12.96
C SER A 437 14.61 5.03 12.38
N PRO A 438 13.53 5.07 13.18
CA PRO A 438 12.25 5.61 12.72
C PRO A 438 12.39 7.09 12.34
N PRO A 439 11.55 7.63 11.45
CA PRO A 439 11.56 9.05 11.16
C PRO A 439 11.20 9.84 12.43
N GLU A 440 11.91 10.93 12.67
CA GLU A 440 11.52 11.85 13.73
C GLU A 440 10.10 12.36 13.45
N ARG A 441 9.20 12.25 14.41
CA ARG A 441 7.82 12.73 14.36
C ARG A 441 7.72 14.00 15.21
N MET A 442 6.92 14.97 14.74
CA MET A 442 6.71 16.25 15.43
C MET A 442 5.40 16.24 16.24
#